data_3458fbb496a344c23cfc6857b17ffb40
#
_entry.id   3458fbb496a344c23cfc6857b17ffb40
#
_cell.length_a   1.000
_cell.length_b   1.000
_cell.length_c   1.000
_cell.angle_alpha   90.00
_cell.angle_beta   90.00
_cell.angle_gamma   90.00
#
_symmetry.space_group_name_H-M   'P 1'
#
loop_
_entity.id
_entity.type
_entity.pdbx_description
1 polymer ?
#
loop_
_entity_poly.entity_id
_entity_poly.type
_entity_poly.pdbx_seq_one_letter_code
_entity_poly.pdbx_strand_id
1 'polypeptide(L)'
;MAESQSPRWGWALTGSGHFFTECLDLIRGLSGVDLFVSRAAAEVVRMYRNKFELPQGARIFRDTTASAAPVGLFYERVYHTLVLAPATSNTVAKCVCGISDNLATNVFAQAGKCRVPSIVFACDTAPELETMAPGGVVKVHPRRIDLENTQRLSGFEATHVVLSLAELESAIADRRQLLGHG
;
A
#
# COMPACT_ATOMS: atom_id res chain seq x y z
N MET A 1 15.61 -17.53 -23.90
CA MET A 1 14.92 -17.98 -22.66
C MET A 1 14.93 -16.76 -21.73
N ALA A 2 13.77 -16.17 -21.43
CA ALA A 2 13.71 -15.07 -20.46
C ALA A 2 14.09 -15.64 -19.09
N GLU A 3 15.08 -15.06 -18.45
CA GLU A 3 15.40 -15.37 -17.06
C GLU A 3 14.13 -15.19 -16.24
N SER A 4 13.71 -16.25 -15.58
CA SER A 4 12.59 -16.24 -14.65
C SER A 4 12.95 -15.28 -13.51
N GLN A 5 12.56 -14.01 -13.63
CA GLN A 5 12.71 -13.08 -12.52
C GLN A 5 11.87 -13.61 -11.35
N SER A 6 12.49 -13.73 -10.19
CA SER A 6 11.78 -14.11 -8.97
C SER A 6 10.61 -13.15 -8.74
N PRO A 7 9.43 -13.67 -8.37
CA PRO A 7 8.27 -12.82 -8.10
C PRO A 7 8.59 -11.75 -7.04
N ARG A 8 7.97 -10.58 -7.17
CA ARG A 8 8.33 -9.36 -6.42
C ARG A 8 7.20 -8.93 -5.48
N TRP A 9 7.52 -8.07 -4.54
CA TRP A 9 6.55 -7.28 -3.80
C TRP A 9 6.07 -6.10 -4.66
N GLY A 10 4.76 -5.90 -4.73
CA GLY A 10 4.19 -4.63 -5.14
C GLY A 10 3.87 -3.80 -3.90
N TRP A 11 4.30 -2.55 -3.80
CA TRP A 11 3.95 -1.66 -2.70
C TRP A 11 3.32 -0.38 -3.20
N ALA A 12 2.05 -0.15 -2.85
CA ALA A 12 1.32 1.05 -3.22
C ALA A 12 1.30 2.05 -2.06
N LEU A 13 1.84 3.25 -2.31
CA LEU A 13 1.88 4.36 -1.37
C LEU A 13 0.76 5.36 -1.66
N THR A 14 0.03 5.76 -0.62
CA THR A 14 -1.03 6.76 -0.69
C THR A 14 -0.67 8.05 0.05
N GLY A 15 -1.53 9.05 0.01
CA GLY A 15 -1.26 10.39 0.54
C GLY A 15 -1.45 10.54 2.05
N SER A 16 -1.15 9.52 2.85
CA SER A 16 -1.15 9.63 4.30
C SER A 16 0.21 10.08 4.81
N GLY A 17 0.25 11.11 5.66
CA GLY A 17 1.44 11.44 6.45
C GLY A 17 1.61 10.51 7.64
N HIS A 18 0.49 9.95 8.12
CA HIS A 18 0.47 9.00 9.23
C HIS A 18 1.10 7.67 8.79
N PHE A 19 2.06 7.17 9.55
CA PHE A 19 2.84 5.96 9.29
C PHE A 19 3.64 5.97 7.98
N PHE A 20 3.82 7.14 7.35
CA PHE A 20 4.52 7.20 6.06
C PHE A 20 6.00 6.83 6.20
N THR A 21 6.67 7.36 7.21
CA THR A 21 8.09 7.07 7.48
C THR A 21 8.30 5.61 7.84
N GLU A 22 7.47 5.06 8.71
CA GLU A 22 7.51 3.66 9.14
C GLU A 22 7.30 2.71 7.95
N CYS A 23 6.37 3.02 7.06
CA CYS A 23 6.20 2.26 5.82
C CYS A 23 7.44 2.33 4.91
N LEU A 24 8.11 3.48 4.82
CA LEU A 24 9.37 3.59 4.07
C LEU A 24 10.49 2.74 4.68
N ASP A 25 10.56 2.66 6.02
CA ASP A 25 11.54 1.85 6.72
C ASP A 25 11.30 0.35 6.46
N LEU A 26 10.04 -0.09 6.46
CA LEU A 26 9.68 -1.45 6.07
C LEU A 26 10.06 -1.77 4.61
N ILE A 27 9.80 -0.86 3.69
CA ILE A 27 10.17 -1.00 2.28
C ILE A 27 11.68 -1.22 2.13
N ARG A 28 12.51 -0.48 2.88
CA ARG A 28 13.99 -0.63 2.85
C ARG A 28 14.45 -2.02 3.25
N GLY A 29 13.70 -2.69 4.11
CA GLY A 29 13.97 -4.06 4.56
C GLY A 29 13.54 -5.16 3.58
N LEU A 30 12.91 -4.80 2.45
CA LEU A 30 12.43 -5.76 1.47
C LEU A 30 13.37 -5.86 0.26
N SER A 31 13.67 -7.09 -0.14
CA SER A 31 14.29 -7.35 -1.43
C SER A 31 13.22 -7.54 -2.51
N GLY A 32 13.52 -7.11 -3.73
CA GLY A 32 12.61 -7.33 -4.86
C GLY A 32 11.26 -6.60 -4.73
N VAL A 33 11.25 -5.33 -4.34
CA VAL A 33 10.05 -4.52 -4.21
C VAL A 33 9.94 -3.51 -5.36
N ASP A 34 8.72 -3.30 -5.84
CA ASP A 34 8.37 -2.23 -6.75
C ASP A 34 7.33 -1.30 -6.11
N LEU A 35 7.47 -0.01 -6.33
CA LEU A 35 6.64 1.01 -5.71
C LEU A 35 5.66 1.61 -6.71
N PHE A 36 4.40 1.66 -6.31
CA PHE A 36 3.32 2.37 -7.00
C PHE A 36 2.98 3.62 -6.20
N VAL A 37 3.46 4.77 -6.66
CA VAL A 37 3.37 6.03 -5.92
C VAL A 37 2.23 6.88 -6.49
N SER A 38 1.16 7.06 -5.70
CA SER A 38 0.06 7.95 -6.07
C SER A 38 0.51 9.41 -6.13
N ARG A 39 -0.24 10.28 -6.82
CA ARG A 39 0.05 11.72 -6.86
C ARG A 39 0.11 12.32 -5.46
N ALA A 40 -0.85 11.97 -4.60
CA ALA A 40 -0.88 12.43 -3.22
C ALA A 40 0.33 11.92 -2.41
N ALA A 41 0.75 10.66 -2.60
CA ALA A 41 1.97 10.16 -1.95
C ALA A 41 3.22 10.92 -2.39
N ALA A 42 3.33 11.26 -3.68
CA ALA A 42 4.45 12.07 -4.18
C ALA A 42 4.47 13.49 -3.58
N GLU A 43 3.33 14.04 -3.20
CA GLU A 43 3.23 15.32 -2.48
C GLU A 43 3.69 15.16 -1.04
N VAL A 44 3.26 14.09 -0.35
CA VAL A 44 3.69 13.79 1.02
C VAL A 44 5.21 13.63 1.09
N VAL A 45 5.83 12.90 0.17
CA VAL A 45 7.30 12.78 0.08
C VAL A 45 7.97 14.17 0.06
N ARG A 46 7.44 15.10 -0.75
CA ARG A 46 7.98 16.46 -0.85
C ARG A 46 7.78 17.27 0.44
N MET A 47 6.60 17.17 1.05
CA MET A 47 6.25 17.90 2.28
C MET A 47 7.10 17.47 3.47
N TYR A 48 7.32 16.19 3.64
CA TYR A 48 8.10 15.64 4.75
C TYR A 48 9.60 15.63 4.49
N ARG A 49 10.06 16.12 3.32
CA ARG A 49 11.48 16.18 2.92
C ARG A 49 12.20 14.84 3.07
N ASN A 50 11.47 13.76 3.02
CA ASN A 50 12.04 12.42 3.16
C ASN A 50 12.91 12.11 1.94
N LYS A 51 14.18 11.83 2.17
CA LYS A 51 15.03 11.21 1.16
C LYS A 51 14.50 9.80 0.93
N PHE A 52 13.97 9.58 -0.25
CA PHE A 52 13.40 8.31 -0.64
C PHE A 52 14.54 7.39 -1.09
N GLU A 53 15.19 6.74 -0.12
CA GLU A 53 16.19 5.72 -0.41
C GLU A 53 15.49 4.39 -0.66
N LEU A 54 15.68 3.85 -1.86
CA LEU A 54 15.06 2.60 -2.26
C LEU A 54 16.00 1.42 -2.09
N PRO A 55 15.47 0.22 -1.83
CA PRO A 55 16.24 -1.00 -1.95
C PRO A 55 16.83 -1.17 -3.34
N GLN A 56 17.98 -1.83 -3.41
CA GLN A 56 18.62 -2.10 -4.71
C GLN A 56 17.68 -2.89 -5.64
N GLY A 57 17.58 -2.44 -6.88
CA GLY A 57 16.73 -3.07 -7.89
C GLY A 57 15.23 -2.77 -7.77
N ALA A 58 14.83 -1.88 -6.86
CA ALA A 58 13.45 -1.40 -6.79
C ALA A 58 13.11 -0.50 -7.99
N ARG A 59 11.89 -0.64 -8.52
CA ARG A 59 11.34 0.23 -9.56
C ARG A 59 10.29 1.15 -8.96
N ILE A 60 10.20 2.40 -9.46
CA ILE A 60 9.15 3.33 -9.07
C ILE A 60 8.21 3.56 -10.26
N PHE A 61 6.95 3.27 -10.06
CA PHE A 61 5.86 3.64 -10.95
C PHE A 61 5.13 4.83 -10.35
N ARG A 62 4.99 5.91 -11.12
CA ARG A 62 4.33 7.14 -10.70
C ARG A 62 2.97 7.26 -11.37
N ASP A 63 2.03 7.81 -10.65
CA ASP A 63 0.67 8.09 -11.14
C ASP A 63 0.67 9.30 -12.09
N THR A 64 1.19 9.10 -13.28
CA THR A 64 1.36 10.15 -14.30
C THR A 64 0.43 9.99 -15.50
N THR A 65 -0.22 8.83 -15.64
CA THR A 65 -1.07 8.52 -16.78
C THR A 65 -2.41 7.92 -16.32
N ALA A 66 -3.48 8.22 -17.03
CA ALA A 66 -4.80 7.68 -16.72
C ALA A 66 -4.90 6.17 -16.96
N SER A 67 -4.09 5.61 -17.85
CA SER A 67 -4.11 4.18 -18.21
C SER A 67 -3.52 3.26 -17.14
N ALA A 68 -2.76 3.82 -16.18
CA ALA A 68 -2.09 3.04 -15.13
C ALA A 68 -1.35 1.79 -15.69
N ALA A 69 -0.66 1.93 -16.81
CA ALA A 69 -0.02 0.85 -17.56
C ALA A 69 0.75 -0.18 -16.69
N PRO A 70 1.42 0.20 -15.58
CA PRO A 70 2.13 -0.76 -14.72
C PRO A 70 1.25 -1.84 -14.08
N VAL A 71 -0.09 -1.68 -14.07
CA VAL A 71 -1.00 -2.71 -13.52
C VAL A 71 -0.97 -4.00 -14.35
N GLY A 72 -0.56 -3.94 -15.60
CA GLY A 72 -0.37 -5.10 -16.47
C GLY A 72 0.59 -6.14 -15.90
N LEU A 73 1.58 -5.71 -15.11
CA LEU A 73 2.54 -6.59 -14.46
C LEU A 73 1.92 -7.59 -13.47
N PHE A 74 0.69 -7.35 -13.00
CA PHE A 74 -0.06 -8.32 -12.20
C PHE A 74 -0.53 -9.51 -13.06
N TYR A 75 -0.94 -9.30 -14.29
CA TYR A 75 -1.30 -10.38 -15.24
C TYR A 75 -0.09 -11.26 -15.57
N GLU A 76 1.08 -10.64 -15.65
CA GLU A 76 2.35 -11.31 -15.94
C GLU A 76 2.91 -12.06 -14.72
N ARG A 77 2.18 -12.07 -13.59
CA ARG A 77 2.59 -12.71 -12.33
C ARG A 77 3.93 -12.22 -11.79
N VAL A 78 4.27 -10.96 -12.07
CA VAL A 78 5.47 -10.32 -11.53
C VAL A 78 5.39 -10.17 -10.02
N TYR A 79 4.17 -10.02 -9.47
CA TYR A 79 3.96 -9.80 -8.06
C TYR A 79 3.34 -11.01 -7.36
N HIS A 80 3.97 -11.44 -6.26
CA HIS A 80 3.41 -12.46 -5.36
C HIS A 80 2.53 -11.86 -4.26
N THR A 81 2.70 -10.58 -3.94
CA THR A 81 1.95 -9.88 -2.89
C THR A 81 1.88 -8.39 -3.23
N LEU A 82 0.72 -7.78 -3.01
CA LEU A 82 0.56 -6.34 -2.96
C LEU A 82 0.49 -5.88 -1.50
N VAL A 83 1.23 -4.83 -1.16
CA VAL A 83 1.05 -4.08 0.08
C VAL A 83 0.51 -2.70 -0.27
N LEU A 84 -0.66 -2.34 0.24
CA LEU A 84 -1.26 -1.02 0.12
C LEU A 84 -1.12 -0.32 1.48
N ALA A 85 -0.02 0.41 1.66
CA ALA A 85 0.35 0.97 2.95
C ALA A 85 1.24 2.23 2.79
N PRO A 86 0.96 3.30 3.55
CA PRO A 86 -0.24 3.52 4.35
C PRO A 86 -1.45 3.79 3.45
N ALA A 87 -2.65 3.31 3.82
CA ALA A 87 -3.87 3.51 3.06
C ALA A 87 -4.77 4.56 3.73
N THR A 88 -4.97 5.70 3.08
CA THR A 88 -5.91 6.74 3.56
C THR A 88 -7.36 6.23 3.52
N SER A 89 -8.24 6.76 4.37
CA SER A 89 -9.68 6.46 4.35
C SER A 89 -10.29 6.69 2.95
N ASN A 90 -9.85 7.71 2.22
CA ASN A 90 -10.28 7.93 0.84
C ASN A 90 -9.88 6.76 -0.09
N THR A 91 -8.67 6.23 0.06
CA THR A 91 -8.21 5.06 -0.72
C THR A 91 -9.01 3.81 -0.34
N VAL A 92 -9.21 3.57 0.96
CA VAL A 92 -10.03 2.45 1.46
C VAL A 92 -11.45 2.54 0.91
N ALA A 93 -12.10 3.71 0.98
CA ALA A 93 -13.44 3.94 0.45
C ALA A 93 -13.53 3.64 -1.06
N LYS A 94 -12.55 4.09 -1.84
CA LYS A 94 -12.48 3.80 -3.29
C LYS A 94 -12.35 2.30 -3.56
N CYS A 95 -11.46 1.62 -2.84
CA CYS A 95 -11.29 0.17 -2.98
C CYS A 95 -12.61 -0.57 -2.70
N VAL A 96 -13.31 -0.21 -1.63
CA VAL A 96 -14.60 -0.79 -1.24
C VAL A 96 -15.70 -0.55 -2.28
N CYS A 97 -15.70 0.65 -2.89
CA CYS A 97 -16.69 1.02 -3.91
C CYS A 97 -16.29 0.56 -5.34
N GLY A 98 -15.14 -0.11 -5.51
CA GLY A 98 -14.65 -0.54 -6.82
C GLY A 98 -14.17 0.61 -7.70
N ILE A 99 -13.83 1.77 -7.13
CA ILE A 99 -13.35 2.95 -7.85
C ILE A 99 -11.83 2.84 -8.06
N SER A 100 -11.42 2.75 -9.32
CA SER A 100 -10.02 2.57 -9.72
C SER A 100 -9.57 3.75 -10.60
N ASP A 101 -9.49 4.96 -10.00
CA ASP A 101 -9.24 6.22 -10.69
C ASP A 101 -7.82 6.78 -10.51
N ASN A 102 -6.97 6.06 -9.80
CA ASN A 102 -5.56 6.39 -9.59
C ASN A 102 -4.71 5.13 -9.50
N LEU A 103 -3.38 5.27 -9.55
CA LEU A 103 -2.48 4.13 -9.62
C LEU A 103 -2.64 3.17 -8.42
N ALA A 104 -2.79 3.69 -7.20
CA ALA A 104 -2.92 2.85 -6.00
C ALA A 104 -4.20 2.00 -6.02
N THR A 105 -5.35 2.59 -6.37
CA THR A 105 -6.62 1.86 -6.46
C THR A 105 -6.67 0.94 -7.68
N ASN A 106 -6.00 1.30 -8.79
CA ASN A 106 -5.86 0.44 -9.94
C ASN A 106 -5.04 -0.83 -9.63
N VAL A 107 -3.90 -0.70 -8.95
CA VAL A 107 -3.09 -1.89 -8.61
C VAL A 107 -3.82 -2.78 -7.60
N PHE A 108 -4.58 -2.21 -6.65
CA PHE A 108 -5.40 -2.99 -5.73
C PHE A 108 -6.50 -3.78 -6.47
N ALA A 109 -7.25 -3.11 -7.34
CA ALA A 109 -8.28 -3.77 -8.14
C ALA A 109 -7.69 -4.87 -9.03
N GLN A 110 -6.52 -4.63 -9.61
CA GLN A 110 -5.86 -5.58 -10.47
C GLN A 110 -5.29 -6.77 -9.70
N ALA A 111 -4.70 -6.54 -8.52
CA ALA A 111 -4.26 -7.61 -7.62
C ALA A 111 -5.42 -8.55 -7.29
N GLY A 112 -6.59 -8.00 -6.91
CA GLY A 112 -7.78 -8.79 -6.65
C GLY A 112 -8.22 -9.65 -7.85
N LYS A 113 -8.28 -9.05 -9.06
CA LYS A 113 -8.63 -9.79 -10.30
C LYS A 113 -7.64 -10.90 -10.62
N CYS A 114 -6.37 -10.72 -10.28
CA CYS A 114 -5.31 -11.72 -10.49
C CYS A 114 -5.14 -12.68 -9.31
N ARG A 115 -5.97 -12.55 -8.24
CA ARG A 115 -5.88 -13.32 -7.00
C ARG A 115 -4.50 -13.20 -6.34
N VAL A 116 -3.85 -12.05 -6.47
CA VAL A 116 -2.62 -11.73 -5.77
C VAL A 116 -2.99 -11.29 -4.36
N PRO A 117 -2.49 -11.96 -3.29
CA PRO A 117 -2.75 -11.56 -1.92
C PRO A 117 -2.38 -10.10 -1.67
N SER A 118 -3.28 -9.37 -1.01
CA SER A 118 -3.09 -7.96 -0.68
C SER A 118 -3.10 -7.75 0.83
N ILE A 119 -2.10 -7.02 1.34
CA ILE A 119 -2.05 -6.53 2.72
C ILE A 119 -2.39 -5.05 2.66
N VAL A 120 -3.42 -4.62 3.37
CA VAL A 120 -3.86 -3.23 3.40
C VAL A 120 -3.73 -2.67 4.80
N PHE A 121 -2.87 -1.66 4.96
CA PHE A 121 -2.70 -0.96 6.23
C PHE A 121 -3.57 0.31 6.22
N ALA A 122 -4.76 0.21 6.82
CA ALA A 122 -5.69 1.32 6.95
C ALA A 122 -5.21 2.31 8.03
N CYS A 123 -5.29 3.61 7.75
CA CYS A 123 -4.82 4.64 8.68
C CYS A 123 -5.89 5.04 9.72
N ASP A 124 -7.15 5.10 9.29
CA ASP A 124 -8.27 5.57 10.12
C ASP A 124 -9.04 4.38 10.68
N THR A 125 -8.62 3.88 11.86
CA THR A 125 -9.04 2.58 12.39
C THR A 125 -9.82 2.66 13.70
N ALA A 126 -9.86 3.83 14.35
CA ALA A 126 -10.54 4.06 15.61
C ALA A 126 -11.35 5.37 15.58
N PRO A 127 -12.41 5.51 16.43
CA PRO A 127 -13.21 6.73 16.48
C PRO A 127 -12.43 8.00 16.85
N GLU A 128 -11.29 7.82 17.49
CA GLU A 128 -10.35 8.86 17.88
C GLU A 128 -8.94 8.31 17.76
N LEU A 129 -8.05 9.05 17.11
CA LEU A 129 -6.64 8.68 17.02
C LEU A 129 -5.76 9.94 16.89
N GLU A 130 -4.48 9.78 17.21
CA GLU A 130 -3.46 10.78 16.93
C GLU A 130 -2.78 10.49 15.61
N THR A 131 -2.53 11.52 14.82
CA THR A 131 -1.87 11.40 13.51
C THR A 131 -0.78 12.47 13.38
N MET A 132 0.24 12.14 12.59
CA MET A 132 1.28 13.10 12.26
C MET A 132 0.80 14.03 11.13
N ALA A 133 0.81 15.32 11.39
CA ALA A 133 0.60 16.38 10.41
C ALA A 133 1.91 17.17 10.21
N PRO A 134 2.05 18.01 9.15
CA PRO A 134 3.25 18.79 8.93
C PRO A 134 3.65 19.71 10.09
N GLY A 135 2.67 20.13 10.91
CA GLY A 135 2.88 20.97 12.09
C GLY A 135 3.07 20.23 13.42
N GLY A 136 3.05 18.90 13.41
CA GLY A 136 3.16 18.04 14.59
C GLY A 136 2.02 17.05 14.74
N VAL A 137 1.93 16.43 15.92
CA VAL A 137 0.84 15.47 16.22
C VAL A 137 -0.48 16.22 16.40
N VAL A 138 -1.51 15.73 15.73
CA VAL A 138 -2.88 16.24 15.86
C VAL A 138 -3.85 15.11 16.16
N LYS A 139 -4.87 15.43 16.94
CA LYS A 139 -5.97 14.52 17.23
C LYS A 139 -7.01 14.61 16.14
N VAL A 140 -7.44 13.47 15.62
CA VAL A 140 -8.46 13.37 14.57
C VAL A 140 -9.56 12.40 14.95
N HIS A 141 -10.74 12.60 14.38
CA HIS A 141 -11.91 11.79 14.61
C HIS A 141 -12.38 11.21 13.27
N PRO A 142 -11.91 10.00 12.88
CA PRO A 142 -12.39 9.34 11.69
C PRO A 142 -13.90 9.27 11.66
N ARG A 143 -14.48 9.50 10.48
CA ARG A 143 -15.93 9.47 10.32
C ARG A 143 -16.44 8.03 10.42
N ARG A 144 -17.68 7.87 10.83
CA ARG A 144 -18.30 6.55 10.86
C ARG A 144 -18.14 5.78 9.55
N ILE A 145 -18.30 6.45 8.41
CA ILE A 145 -18.13 5.86 7.07
C ILE A 145 -16.70 5.34 6.83
N ASP A 146 -15.68 5.96 7.40
CA ASP A 146 -14.28 5.55 7.26
C ASP A 146 -14.06 4.20 7.98
N LEU A 147 -14.59 4.08 9.20
CA LEU A 147 -14.53 2.84 9.99
C LEU A 147 -15.33 1.70 9.32
N GLU A 148 -16.55 1.99 8.85
CA GLU A 148 -17.39 1.04 8.13
C GLU A 148 -16.72 0.55 6.84
N ASN A 149 -16.05 1.42 6.09
CA ASN A 149 -15.34 1.03 4.89
C ASN A 149 -14.12 0.13 5.21
N THR A 150 -13.38 0.42 6.28
CA THR A 150 -12.28 -0.45 6.73
C THR A 150 -12.79 -1.85 7.08
N GLN A 151 -13.91 -1.93 7.81
CA GLN A 151 -14.55 -3.19 8.14
C GLN A 151 -15.05 -3.94 6.87
N ARG A 152 -15.65 -3.24 5.92
CA ARG A 152 -16.11 -3.85 4.65
C ARG A 152 -14.93 -4.39 3.84
N LEU A 153 -13.81 -3.67 3.81
CA LEU A 153 -12.63 -4.11 3.08
C LEU A 153 -12.04 -5.41 3.64
N SER A 154 -12.14 -5.65 4.95
CA SER A 154 -11.69 -6.89 5.60
C SER A 154 -12.43 -8.13 5.09
N GLY A 155 -13.62 -7.97 4.51
CA GLY A 155 -14.38 -9.06 3.90
C GLY A 155 -14.01 -9.37 2.46
N PHE A 156 -13.04 -8.67 1.86
CA PHE A 156 -12.67 -8.90 0.46
C PHE A 156 -11.77 -10.12 0.33
N GLU A 157 -11.99 -10.90 -0.74
CA GLU A 157 -11.17 -12.05 -1.06
C GLU A 157 -9.70 -11.66 -1.25
N ALA A 158 -8.79 -12.53 -0.81
CA ALA A 158 -7.35 -12.34 -0.90
C ALA A 158 -6.84 -11.01 -0.30
N THR A 159 -7.61 -10.40 0.62
CA THR A 159 -7.29 -9.12 1.25
C THR A 159 -7.16 -9.30 2.76
N HIS A 160 -6.01 -8.93 3.30
CA HIS A 160 -5.74 -8.89 4.74
C HIS A 160 -5.61 -7.42 5.16
N VAL A 161 -6.60 -6.90 5.87
CA VAL A 161 -6.58 -5.55 6.44
C VAL A 161 -5.92 -5.60 7.79
N VAL A 162 -4.91 -4.76 7.99
CA VAL A 162 -4.17 -4.60 9.25
C VAL A 162 -4.42 -3.19 9.81
N LEU A 163 -4.51 -3.06 11.12
CA LEU A 163 -4.97 -1.86 11.80
C LEU A 163 -3.87 -1.19 12.63
N SER A 164 -2.70 -1.80 12.71
CA SER A 164 -1.54 -1.29 13.43
C SER A 164 -0.24 -1.58 12.68
N LEU A 165 0.81 -0.81 13.00
CA LEU A 165 2.15 -1.06 12.44
C LEU A 165 2.66 -2.45 12.79
N ALA A 166 2.45 -2.90 14.03
CA ALA A 166 2.86 -4.23 14.48
C ALA A 166 2.16 -5.36 13.68
N GLU A 167 0.88 -5.17 13.36
CA GLU A 167 0.15 -6.12 12.49
C GLU A 167 0.69 -6.10 11.06
N LEU A 168 1.06 -4.92 10.53
CA LEU A 168 1.68 -4.82 9.21
C LEU A 168 3.02 -5.55 9.16
N GLU A 169 3.88 -5.35 10.17
CA GLU A 169 5.17 -6.04 10.31
C GLU A 169 4.98 -7.56 10.37
N SER A 170 4.04 -8.02 11.21
CA SER A 170 3.72 -9.44 11.33
C SER A 170 3.22 -10.03 10.00
N ALA A 171 2.28 -9.36 9.33
CA ALA A 171 1.73 -9.84 8.07
C ALA A 171 2.80 -9.93 6.96
N ILE A 172 3.75 -8.99 6.93
CA ILE A 172 4.90 -9.04 6.01
C ILE A 172 5.82 -10.21 6.35
N ALA A 173 6.14 -10.41 7.65
CA ALA A 173 6.99 -11.50 8.11
C ALA A 173 6.38 -12.87 7.78
N ASP A 174 5.09 -13.06 8.08
CA ASP A 174 4.35 -14.29 7.77
C ASP A 174 4.37 -14.56 6.27
N ARG A 175 4.19 -13.52 5.47
CA ARG A 175 4.21 -13.66 4.02
C ARG A 175 5.59 -14.04 3.49
N ARG A 176 6.68 -13.49 4.06
CA ARG A 176 8.06 -13.87 3.72
C ARG A 176 8.30 -15.35 4.05
N GLN A 177 7.87 -15.81 5.22
CA GLN A 177 8.00 -17.21 5.62
C GLN A 177 7.28 -18.15 4.65
N LEU A 178 6.04 -17.83 4.27
CA LEU A 178 5.27 -18.60 3.29
C LEU A 178 5.94 -18.69 1.90
N LEU A 179 6.71 -17.67 1.53
CA LEU A 179 7.44 -17.63 0.26
C LEU A 179 8.83 -18.29 0.32
N GLY A 180 9.24 -18.77 1.49
CA GLY A 180 10.57 -19.35 1.68
C GLY A 180 11.71 -18.34 1.71
N HIS A 181 11.40 -17.07 1.92
CA HIS A 181 12.35 -15.97 2.05
C HIS A 181 12.51 -15.59 3.54
N GLY A 182 13.06 -16.50 4.34
CA GLY A 182 13.44 -16.25 5.72
C GLY A 182 14.84 -15.63 5.83
#